data_4c9dbabbfc58798d0236f828d528d9b7
#
_entry.id   4c9dbabbfc58798d0236f828d528d9b7
#
_cell.length_a   1.000
_cell.length_b   1.000
_cell.length_c   1.000
_cell.angle_alpha   90.00
_cell.angle_beta   90.00
_cell.angle_gamma   90.00
#
_symmetry.space_group_name_H-M   'P 1'
#
loop_
_entity.id
_entity.type
_entity.pdbx_description
1 polymer ?
#
loop_
_entity_poly.entity_id
_entity_poly.type
_entity_poly.pdbx_seq_one_letter_code
_entity_poly.pdbx_strand_id
1 'polypeptide(L)'
;MDGWMDFQTTQIFSQVTLNFLVFPLFFPSCLESPPTFRCSGPRLKKTLFSTIPILSWLPRYPFKENAVGDLISGISVGIMQLPQGMAYALLASVPPIFGLYSSFYPVLIYFIFGTSKHISLGTYAVMSVMIGGVTERLAPDSDFMMWENGTNGSFIDIVARDAARVRVAAAVTFLSGIFQILLGVVQFGFVVTYLSEPLVRGYTTAAAIHVIVSQLKYSFGISPDRYSGPLSLIYTVIEICYLLPKTNIGTLVVTIVAIVGLFLAKELNAYLSKKIPVPIPTELIAIIIATVVSWQVDLSGKYGIDIVGEIPSGLQPPVFPDVNLFGSVIGDAFALSVVGYGIAISLGRIFALKYGYKVDSNQELVALGLSNSIGGIFQCFAISCSMSRTLVQESSGGKTQVAGALSAVVILFITLWIGTLFEDLPKAVLAAIIHVNLHGMLKQFMDIGALWKSSKIDMVVWIATFILTVLLNPDLGLAASIVKNVPGILIFRSSATLYFANAEMYQKALGKKSGIDITKILSAKKKLEAKRQRHEKKVAKKAKKELKRNEVNQVRRQPGVVKNLEAGGFFNEKVTKSCLFSTIHDAVLHCQSAISREQREDNQEINCAHTMRLV
;
A
#
# COMPACT_ATOMS: atom_id res chain seq x y z
N MET A 1 9.08 41.07 10.54
CA MET A 1 8.40 39.90 9.89
C MET A 1 7.82 38.95 10.91
N ASP A 2 8.17 39.05 12.18
CA ASP A 2 7.75 38.13 13.25
C ASP A 2 6.32 38.34 13.79
N GLY A 3 5.74 39.51 13.61
CA GLY A 3 4.38 39.82 14.07
C GLY A 3 3.24 39.29 13.20
N TRP A 4 3.51 38.84 11.97
CA TRP A 4 2.50 38.29 11.06
C TRP A 4 2.32 36.78 11.21
N MET A 5 3.35 36.09 11.67
CA MET A 5 3.26 34.63 11.93
C MET A 5 2.50 34.30 13.21
N ASP A 6 2.65 35.12 14.25
CA ASP A 6 1.93 34.94 15.51
C ASP A 6 0.41 35.19 15.39
N PHE A 7 0.01 36.14 14.53
CA PHE A 7 -1.41 36.47 14.36
C PHE A 7 -2.16 35.36 13.58
N GLN A 8 -1.51 34.73 12.61
CA GLN A 8 -2.14 33.62 11.86
C GLN A 8 -2.17 32.33 12.66
N THR A 9 -1.12 32.01 13.41
CA THR A 9 -1.10 30.82 14.28
C THR A 9 -2.12 30.93 15.41
N THR A 10 -2.28 32.12 16.00
CA THR A 10 -3.28 32.34 17.05
C THR A 10 -4.72 32.27 16.51
N GLN A 11 -4.98 32.73 15.29
CA GLN A 11 -6.31 32.58 14.65
C GLN A 11 -6.61 31.12 14.27
N ILE A 12 -5.62 30.36 13.77
CA ILE A 12 -5.81 28.93 13.47
C ILE A 12 -6.04 28.14 14.75
N PHE A 13 -5.30 28.43 15.83
CA PHE A 13 -5.51 27.79 17.13
C PHE A 13 -6.87 28.17 17.74
N SER A 14 -7.29 29.43 17.62
CA SER A 14 -8.61 29.85 18.12
C SER A 14 -9.77 29.24 17.31
N GLN A 15 -9.63 29.09 16.00
CA GLN A 15 -10.65 28.43 15.17
C GLN A 15 -10.70 26.92 15.39
N VAL A 16 -9.56 26.26 15.61
CA VAL A 16 -9.50 24.85 15.96
C VAL A 16 -10.09 24.64 17.36
N THR A 17 -9.77 25.51 18.32
CA THR A 17 -10.33 25.45 19.69
C THR A 17 -11.82 25.80 19.70
N LEU A 18 -12.27 26.77 18.88
CA LEU A 18 -13.68 27.10 18.74
C LEU A 18 -14.49 25.96 18.10
N ASN A 19 -13.93 25.28 17.09
CA ASN A 19 -14.56 24.09 16.51
C ASN A 19 -14.59 22.91 17.48
N PHE A 20 -13.60 22.79 18.37
CA PHE A 20 -13.60 21.77 19.44
C PHE A 20 -14.63 22.06 20.54
N LEU A 21 -14.91 23.34 20.83
CA LEU A 21 -15.91 23.77 21.80
C LEU A 21 -17.34 23.86 21.23
N VAL A 22 -17.48 24.08 19.90
CA VAL A 22 -18.80 24.20 19.23
C VAL A 22 -19.30 22.82 18.73
N PHE A 23 -18.44 21.81 18.66
CA PHE A 23 -18.81 20.45 18.22
C PHE A 23 -19.89 19.76 19.07
N PRO A 24 -19.98 19.97 20.43
CA PRO A 24 -21.07 19.45 21.22
C PRO A 24 -22.42 20.17 21.00
N LEU A 25 -22.40 21.41 20.47
CA LEU A 25 -23.61 22.22 20.28
C LEU A 25 -24.35 21.93 18.96
N PHE A 26 -23.69 21.28 17.98
CA PHE A 26 -24.29 20.97 16.68
C PHE A 26 -24.80 19.53 16.52
N PHE A 27 -24.64 18.68 17.55
CA PHE A 27 -25.20 17.33 17.57
C PHE A 27 -26.06 17.11 18.81
N PRO A 28 -27.29 17.68 18.84
CA PRO A 28 -28.22 17.46 19.97
C PRO A 28 -28.72 16.01 20.12
N SER A 29 -28.53 15.19 19.09
CA SER A 29 -29.04 13.81 19.09
C SER A 29 -28.13 12.77 19.79
N CYS A 30 -26.95 13.15 20.28
CA CYS A 30 -26.10 12.27 21.08
C CYS A 30 -26.14 12.52 22.59
N LEU A 31 -26.87 13.56 23.05
CA LEU A 31 -26.94 13.97 24.46
C LEU A 31 -28.27 13.69 25.12
N GLU A 32 -29.22 13.07 24.43
CA GLU A 32 -30.44 12.59 25.06
C GLU A 32 -30.25 11.24 25.75
N SER A 33 -30.21 11.29 27.03
CA SER A 33 -30.16 10.28 28.08
C SER A 33 -28.74 9.82 28.50
N PRO A 34 -28.41 9.94 29.81
CA PRO A 34 -27.22 9.26 30.34
C PRO A 34 -27.40 7.76 30.14
N PRO A 35 -26.39 7.06 29.62
CA PRO A 35 -26.46 5.62 29.53
C PRO A 35 -26.50 5.07 30.95
N THR A 36 -27.67 4.69 31.41
CA THR A 36 -27.76 3.77 32.53
C THR A 36 -26.96 2.56 32.13
N PHE A 37 -25.83 2.34 32.79
CA PHE A 37 -24.93 1.20 32.64
C PHE A 37 -25.66 -0.10 33.03
N ARG A 38 -26.66 -0.49 32.26
CA ARG A 38 -27.19 -1.86 32.27
C ARG A 38 -26.41 -2.64 31.26
N CYS A 39 -25.36 -3.31 31.70
CA CYS A 39 -24.66 -4.34 30.94
C CYS A 39 -25.65 -5.46 30.60
N SER A 40 -26.35 -5.35 29.47
CA SER A 40 -27.09 -6.48 28.92
C SER A 40 -26.11 -7.33 28.09
N GLY A 41 -26.05 -8.63 28.38
CA GLY A 41 -25.14 -9.58 27.71
C GLY A 41 -25.11 -9.45 26.17
N PRO A 42 -26.23 -9.22 25.45
CA PRO A 42 -26.23 -9.02 24.00
C PRO A 42 -25.54 -7.71 23.56
N ARG A 43 -25.56 -6.63 24.36
CA ARG A 43 -24.84 -5.39 24.03
C ARG A 43 -23.33 -5.57 24.19
N LEU A 44 -22.89 -6.18 25.29
CA LEU A 44 -21.49 -6.50 25.54
C LEU A 44 -20.93 -7.39 24.43
N LYS A 45 -21.65 -8.43 24.03
CA LYS A 45 -21.28 -9.29 22.93
C LYS A 45 -21.15 -8.53 21.61
N LYS A 46 -22.09 -7.63 21.28
CA LYS A 46 -22.03 -6.82 20.05
C LYS A 46 -20.83 -5.88 20.06
N THR A 47 -20.54 -5.24 21.18
CA THR A 47 -19.37 -4.36 21.33
C THR A 47 -18.08 -5.17 21.19
N LEU A 48 -17.97 -6.33 21.85
CA LEU A 48 -16.81 -7.19 21.75
C LEU A 48 -16.54 -7.62 20.30
N PHE A 49 -17.57 -8.05 19.55
CA PHE A 49 -17.43 -8.43 18.15
C PHE A 49 -17.14 -7.24 17.21
N SER A 50 -17.49 -6.01 17.58
CA SER A 50 -17.12 -4.81 16.81
C SER A 50 -15.69 -4.37 17.10
N THR A 51 -15.22 -4.50 18.34
CA THR A 51 -13.86 -4.11 18.74
C THR A 51 -12.80 -5.15 18.36
N ILE A 52 -13.17 -6.44 18.35
CA ILE A 52 -12.29 -7.55 17.98
C ILE A 52 -12.88 -8.30 16.77
N PRO A 53 -12.70 -7.77 15.56
CA PRO A 53 -13.32 -8.32 14.35
C PRO A 53 -12.97 -9.79 14.05
N ILE A 54 -11.79 -10.26 14.47
CA ILE A 54 -11.35 -11.65 14.27
C ILE A 54 -12.36 -12.64 14.85
N LEU A 55 -12.98 -12.35 15.99
CA LEU A 55 -13.98 -13.22 16.63
C LEU A 55 -15.25 -13.40 15.79
N SER A 56 -15.52 -12.46 14.88
CA SER A 56 -16.70 -12.49 14.03
C SER A 56 -16.48 -13.25 12.73
N TRP A 57 -15.30 -13.18 12.12
CA TRP A 57 -15.04 -13.74 10.80
C TRP A 57 -14.23 -15.04 10.83
N LEU A 58 -13.28 -15.21 11.76
CA LEU A 58 -12.43 -16.41 11.83
C LEU A 58 -13.22 -17.72 12.08
N PRO A 59 -14.24 -17.76 12.96
CA PRO A 59 -15.05 -18.97 13.12
C PRO A 59 -15.85 -19.38 11.87
N ARG A 60 -16.05 -18.43 10.95
CA ARG A 60 -16.77 -18.62 9.69
C ARG A 60 -15.82 -18.72 8.48
N TYR A 61 -14.53 -18.90 8.74
CA TYR A 61 -13.53 -18.97 7.70
C TYR A 61 -13.76 -20.20 6.80
N PRO A 62 -13.97 -20.01 5.48
CA PRO A 62 -14.21 -21.12 4.57
C PRO A 62 -12.87 -21.80 4.20
N PHE A 63 -12.41 -22.69 5.09
CA PHE A 63 -11.09 -23.30 5.02
C PHE A 63 -10.81 -23.96 3.65
N LYS A 64 -11.75 -24.73 3.12
CA LYS A 64 -11.58 -25.43 1.84
C LYS A 64 -11.44 -24.52 0.61
N GLU A 65 -11.97 -23.29 0.69
CA GLU A 65 -11.97 -22.38 -0.46
C GLU A 65 -10.82 -21.34 -0.40
N ASN A 66 -10.37 -20.98 0.79
CA ASN A 66 -9.45 -19.86 0.97
C ASN A 66 -8.08 -20.28 1.52
N ALA A 67 -7.96 -21.39 2.25
CA ALA A 67 -6.73 -21.74 2.96
C ALA A 67 -5.51 -21.86 2.03
N VAL A 68 -5.65 -22.50 0.88
CA VAL A 68 -4.54 -22.68 -0.08
C VAL A 68 -4.12 -21.32 -0.67
N GLY A 69 -5.08 -20.46 -1.03
CA GLY A 69 -4.80 -19.13 -1.55
C GLY A 69 -4.14 -18.22 -0.50
N ASP A 70 -4.66 -18.24 0.73
CA ASP A 70 -4.09 -17.45 1.83
C ASP A 70 -2.71 -17.96 2.25
N LEU A 71 -2.45 -19.29 2.19
CA LEU A 71 -1.13 -19.87 2.47
C LEU A 71 -0.10 -19.45 1.43
N ILE A 72 -0.39 -19.62 0.15
CA ILE A 72 0.51 -19.23 -0.94
C ILE A 72 0.79 -17.72 -0.89
N SER A 73 -0.25 -16.95 -0.66
CA SER A 73 -0.16 -15.50 -0.54
C SER A 73 0.66 -15.08 0.68
N GLY A 74 0.43 -15.69 1.84
CA GLY A 74 1.17 -15.40 3.07
C GLY A 74 2.66 -15.69 2.92
N ILE A 75 3.03 -16.82 2.33
CA ILE A 75 4.44 -17.16 2.05
C ILE A 75 5.03 -16.16 1.06
N SER A 76 4.34 -15.85 -0.04
CA SER A 76 4.84 -14.92 -1.06
C SER A 76 5.06 -13.50 -0.49
N VAL A 77 4.12 -13.02 0.33
CA VAL A 77 4.22 -11.71 0.99
C VAL A 77 5.32 -11.72 2.06
N GLY A 78 5.44 -12.78 2.86
CA GLY A 78 6.48 -12.93 3.87
C GLY A 78 7.89 -12.89 3.26
N ILE A 79 8.10 -13.63 2.18
CA ILE A 79 9.36 -13.62 1.42
C ILE A 79 9.69 -12.22 0.88
N MET A 80 8.70 -11.51 0.36
CA MET A 80 8.87 -10.15 -0.17
C MET A 80 9.09 -9.12 0.95
N GLN A 81 8.54 -9.37 2.11
CA GLN A 81 8.60 -8.46 3.25
C GLN A 81 9.98 -8.43 3.92
N LEU A 82 10.77 -9.51 3.81
CA LEU A 82 12.13 -9.60 4.34
C LEU A 82 13.06 -8.52 3.72
N PRO A 83 13.32 -8.50 2.38
CA PRO A 83 14.19 -7.48 1.80
C PRO A 83 13.67 -6.07 2.00
N GLN A 84 12.35 -5.88 1.87
CA GLN A 84 11.73 -4.58 2.06
C GLN A 84 11.82 -4.11 3.50
N GLY A 85 11.64 -5.01 4.48
CA GLY A 85 11.77 -4.70 5.90
C GLY A 85 13.15 -4.17 6.25
N MET A 86 14.20 -4.89 5.85
CA MET A 86 15.58 -4.49 6.07
C MET A 86 15.93 -3.17 5.36
N ALA A 87 15.53 -3.03 4.09
CA ALA A 87 15.78 -1.83 3.31
C ALA A 87 15.08 -0.59 3.91
N TYR A 88 13.83 -0.73 4.36
CA TYR A 88 13.08 0.37 4.98
C TYR A 88 13.54 0.69 6.39
N ALA A 89 14.19 -0.22 7.12
CA ALA A 89 14.88 0.09 8.37
C ALA A 89 16.06 1.04 8.13
N LEU A 90 16.84 0.82 7.06
CA LEU A 90 17.90 1.77 6.67
C LEU A 90 17.36 3.16 6.32
N LEU A 91 16.17 3.25 5.71
CA LEU A 91 15.49 4.52 5.48
C LEU A 91 15.09 5.20 6.78
N ALA A 92 14.67 4.43 7.79
CA ALA A 92 14.35 4.92 9.12
C ALA A 92 15.60 5.20 9.98
N SER A 93 16.81 5.00 9.42
CA SER A 93 18.11 5.17 10.07
C SER A 93 18.27 4.32 11.33
N VAL A 94 17.67 3.12 11.31
CA VAL A 94 17.79 2.10 12.36
C VAL A 94 18.38 0.80 11.79
N PRO A 95 18.95 -0.07 12.62
CA PRO A 95 19.48 -1.34 12.15
C PRO A 95 18.43 -2.21 11.44
N PRO A 96 18.82 -2.98 10.41
CA PRO A 96 17.90 -3.75 9.55
C PRO A 96 16.99 -4.73 10.29
N ILE A 97 17.43 -5.30 11.41
CA ILE A 97 16.66 -6.23 12.23
C ILE A 97 15.33 -5.64 12.73
N PHE A 98 15.30 -4.34 13.05
CA PHE A 98 14.07 -3.66 13.50
C PHE A 98 13.01 -3.55 12.39
N GLY A 99 13.44 -3.66 11.13
CA GLY A 99 12.52 -3.80 10.00
C GLY A 99 11.80 -5.14 9.98
N LEU A 100 12.47 -6.21 10.41
CA LEU A 100 11.86 -7.53 10.56
C LEU A 100 10.87 -7.54 11.72
N TYR A 101 11.25 -6.96 12.87
CA TYR A 101 10.31 -6.80 14.01
C TYR A 101 9.08 -6.00 13.62
N SER A 102 9.24 -4.90 12.87
CA SER A 102 8.13 -4.08 12.38
C SER A 102 7.25 -4.80 11.35
N SER A 103 7.80 -5.84 10.71
CA SER A 103 7.07 -6.71 9.79
C SER A 103 6.38 -7.89 10.49
N PHE A 104 6.65 -8.12 11.77
CA PHE A 104 6.10 -9.22 12.57
C PHE A 104 5.04 -8.75 13.55
N TYR A 105 5.43 -8.04 14.63
CA TYR A 105 4.55 -7.70 15.74
C TYR A 105 3.30 -6.91 15.31
N PRO A 106 3.43 -5.77 14.58
CA PRO A 106 2.26 -4.98 14.24
C PRO A 106 1.30 -5.70 13.29
N VAL A 107 1.81 -6.58 12.43
CA VAL A 107 0.98 -7.36 11.49
C VAL A 107 0.09 -8.35 12.22
N LEU A 108 0.62 -9.02 13.27
CA LEU A 108 -0.18 -9.91 14.11
C LEU A 108 -1.28 -9.16 14.89
N ILE A 109 -0.97 -7.97 15.40
CA ILE A 109 -1.96 -7.13 16.08
C ILE A 109 -3.08 -6.72 15.11
N TYR A 110 -2.72 -6.31 13.90
CA TYR A 110 -3.70 -5.96 12.89
C TYR A 110 -4.56 -7.15 12.46
N PHE A 111 -4.03 -8.35 12.39
CA PHE A 111 -4.80 -9.56 12.14
C PHE A 111 -5.96 -9.74 13.12
N ILE A 112 -5.78 -9.31 14.38
CA ILE A 112 -6.80 -9.39 15.43
C ILE A 112 -7.84 -8.29 15.30
N PHE A 113 -7.41 -7.04 15.06
CA PHE A 113 -8.24 -5.83 15.15
C PHE A 113 -8.67 -5.24 13.82
N GLY A 114 -8.04 -5.62 12.71
CA GLY A 114 -8.28 -5.07 11.37
C GLY A 114 -9.60 -5.52 10.75
N THR A 115 -10.19 -4.64 9.94
CA THR A 115 -11.45 -4.87 9.22
C THR A 115 -11.24 -5.08 7.71
N SER A 116 -10.11 -4.63 7.15
CA SER A 116 -9.78 -4.86 5.76
C SER A 116 -9.27 -6.29 5.55
N LYS A 117 -9.71 -6.94 4.47
CA LYS A 117 -9.38 -8.34 4.18
C LYS A 117 -8.15 -8.52 3.29
N HIS A 118 -7.79 -7.49 2.53
CA HIS A 118 -6.82 -7.64 1.43
C HIS A 118 -5.56 -6.80 1.59
N ILE A 119 -5.54 -5.77 2.48
CA ILE A 119 -4.35 -4.95 2.63
C ILE A 119 -3.23 -5.72 3.33
N SER A 120 -2.02 -5.58 2.81
CA SER A 120 -0.79 -6.09 3.44
C SER A 120 -0.14 -4.97 4.24
N LEU A 121 -0.13 -5.13 5.55
CA LEU A 121 0.54 -4.25 6.49
C LEU A 121 2.01 -4.62 6.68
N GLY A 122 2.78 -3.67 7.13
CA GLY A 122 4.19 -3.81 7.44
C GLY A 122 4.95 -2.51 7.18
N THR A 123 6.26 -2.61 7.07
CA THR A 123 7.12 -1.46 6.77
C THR A 123 6.75 -0.79 5.45
N TYR A 124 6.80 0.53 5.41
CA TYR A 124 6.44 1.32 4.23
C TYR A 124 7.39 2.50 4.06
N ALA A 125 7.89 2.70 2.83
CA ALA A 125 8.96 3.63 2.52
C ALA A 125 8.72 5.06 3.04
N VAL A 126 7.51 5.60 2.84
CA VAL A 126 7.17 6.97 3.25
C VAL A 126 7.24 7.13 4.76
N MET A 127 6.67 6.18 5.51
CA MET A 127 6.73 6.17 6.97
C MET A 127 8.17 6.07 7.46
N SER A 128 8.97 5.23 6.81
CA SER A 128 10.39 5.04 7.16
C SER A 128 11.21 6.31 6.93
N VAL A 129 10.99 7.05 5.84
CA VAL A 129 11.69 8.33 5.61
C VAL A 129 11.31 9.38 6.65
N MET A 130 10.03 9.49 6.99
CA MET A 130 9.57 10.40 8.03
C MET A 130 10.23 10.09 9.37
N ILE A 131 10.27 8.81 9.77
CA ILE A 131 10.95 8.38 10.99
C ILE A 131 12.46 8.63 10.91
N GLY A 132 13.09 8.35 9.74
CA GLY A 132 14.49 8.62 9.51
C GLY A 132 14.86 10.09 9.73
N GLY A 133 14.01 11.02 9.28
CA GLY A 133 14.18 12.44 9.55
C GLY A 133 14.14 12.79 11.04
N VAL A 134 13.26 12.15 11.80
CA VAL A 134 13.15 12.38 13.26
C VAL A 134 14.32 11.75 14.01
N THR A 135 14.68 10.50 13.68
CA THR A 135 15.78 9.77 14.34
C THR A 135 17.12 10.45 14.14
N GLU A 136 17.40 10.95 12.95
CA GLU A 136 18.65 11.66 12.67
C GLU A 136 18.67 13.08 13.25
N ARG A 137 17.52 13.74 13.37
CA ARG A 137 17.42 15.05 14.03
C ARG A 137 17.68 14.95 15.54
N LEU A 138 17.18 13.90 16.20
CA LEU A 138 17.28 13.72 17.65
C LEU A 138 18.46 12.86 18.10
N ALA A 139 19.08 12.13 17.19
CA ALA A 139 20.29 11.33 17.43
C ALA A 139 21.23 11.46 16.22
N PRO A 140 21.80 12.66 15.98
CA PRO A 140 22.73 12.91 14.90
C PRO A 140 24.07 12.21 15.16
N ASP A 141 24.83 11.94 14.10
CA ASP A 141 26.15 11.31 14.20
C ASP A 141 27.15 12.13 15.04
N SER A 142 26.99 13.46 15.05
CA SER A 142 27.83 14.40 15.83
C SER A 142 27.83 14.12 17.34
N ASP A 143 26.72 13.64 17.90
CA ASP A 143 26.55 13.43 19.35
C ASP A 143 27.26 12.15 19.84
N PHE A 144 27.68 11.30 18.91
CA PHE A 144 28.31 9.99 19.18
C PHE A 144 29.76 9.94 18.68
N MET A 145 30.40 11.09 18.42
CA MET A 145 31.80 11.17 18.07
C MET A 145 32.67 10.91 19.30
N MET A 146 33.51 9.88 19.23
CA MET A 146 34.54 9.58 20.21
C MET A 146 35.91 9.95 19.66
N TRP A 147 36.78 10.51 20.53
CA TRP A 147 38.18 10.80 20.24
C TRP A 147 39.06 9.65 20.70
N GLU A 148 39.86 9.13 19.81
CA GLU A 148 40.84 8.08 20.20
C GLU A 148 42.02 8.72 20.91
N ASN A 149 42.26 8.27 22.15
CA ASN A 149 43.39 8.77 22.95
C ASN A 149 44.73 8.37 22.29
N GLY A 150 45.38 9.32 21.62
CA GLY A 150 46.71 9.14 21.02
C GLY A 150 46.78 9.29 19.49
N THR A 151 45.67 9.37 18.80
CA THR A 151 45.58 9.65 17.37
C THR A 151 44.64 10.82 17.13
N ASN A 152 44.96 11.70 16.17
CA ASN A 152 44.06 12.80 15.79
C ASN A 152 42.82 12.31 15.01
N GLY A 153 42.35 11.08 15.26
CA GLY A 153 41.20 10.46 14.65
C GLY A 153 39.94 10.50 15.53
N SER A 154 38.83 10.95 14.99
CA SER A 154 37.51 10.75 15.61
C SER A 154 36.79 9.59 14.92
N PHE A 155 36.14 8.72 15.69
CA PHE A 155 35.27 7.65 15.17
C PHE A 155 33.89 7.77 15.83
N ILE A 156 32.86 7.28 15.13
CA ILE A 156 31.48 7.30 15.62
C ILE A 156 31.21 6.01 16.38
N ASP A 157 30.69 6.08 17.61
CA ASP A 157 30.14 4.94 18.32
C ASP A 157 28.81 4.52 17.67
N ILE A 158 28.90 3.59 16.73
CA ILE A 158 27.77 3.09 15.97
C ILE A 158 26.75 2.41 16.87
N VAL A 159 27.20 1.69 17.92
CA VAL A 159 26.31 0.93 18.80
C VAL A 159 25.46 1.87 19.65
N ALA A 160 26.08 2.87 20.27
CA ALA A 160 25.37 3.87 21.08
C ALA A 160 24.40 4.71 20.22
N ARG A 161 24.85 5.13 19.03
CA ARG A 161 24.05 5.87 18.06
C ARG A 161 22.81 5.10 17.62
N ASP A 162 22.98 3.84 17.18
CA ASP A 162 21.89 3.01 16.68
C ASP A 162 20.90 2.68 17.80
N ALA A 163 21.38 2.42 19.02
CA ALA A 163 20.51 2.26 20.18
C ALA A 163 19.69 3.54 20.50
N ALA A 164 20.28 4.72 20.36
CA ALA A 164 19.57 5.99 20.53
C ALA A 164 18.51 6.19 19.45
N ARG A 165 18.85 5.92 18.19
CA ARG A 165 17.91 6.02 17.06
C ARG A 165 16.73 5.08 17.19
N VAL A 166 16.96 3.84 17.64
CA VAL A 166 15.88 2.88 17.90
C VAL A 166 14.95 3.38 19.02
N ARG A 167 15.47 3.96 20.08
CA ARG A 167 14.65 4.55 21.16
C ARG A 167 13.76 5.69 20.63
N VAL A 168 14.31 6.57 19.81
CA VAL A 168 13.55 7.65 19.17
C VAL A 168 12.46 7.09 18.25
N ALA A 169 12.80 6.14 17.37
CA ALA A 169 11.86 5.51 16.46
C ALA A 169 10.71 4.81 17.22
N ALA A 170 11.03 4.09 18.29
CA ALA A 170 10.04 3.44 19.14
C ALA A 170 9.10 4.45 19.83
N ALA A 171 9.65 5.55 20.35
CA ALA A 171 8.86 6.62 21.01
C ALA A 171 7.89 7.30 20.03
N VAL A 172 8.38 7.67 18.85
CA VAL A 172 7.53 8.27 17.79
C VAL A 172 6.43 7.31 17.37
N THR A 173 6.76 6.03 17.18
CA THR A 173 5.83 5.00 16.75
C THR A 173 4.74 4.76 17.79
N PHE A 174 5.13 4.62 19.04
CA PHE A 174 4.21 4.44 20.15
C PHE A 174 3.23 5.60 20.26
N LEU A 175 3.74 6.83 20.25
CA LEU A 175 2.92 8.03 20.36
C LEU A 175 2.01 8.21 19.13
N SER A 176 2.51 7.91 17.93
CA SER A 176 1.68 7.90 16.70
C SER A 176 0.52 6.91 16.81
N GLY A 177 0.78 5.72 17.36
CA GLY A 177 -0.27 4.73 17.62
C GLY A 177 -1.31 5.21 18.64
N ILE A 178 -0.88 5.89 19.71
CA ILE A 178 -1.82 6.51 20.67
C ILE A 178 -2.71 7.56 19.99
N PHE A 179 -2.13 8.42 19.15
CA PHE A 179 -2.93 9.39 18.37
C PHE A 179 -3.95 8.70 17.48
N GLN A 180 -3.58 7.61 16.79
CA GLN A 180 -4.52 6.86 15.95
C GLN A 180 -5.65 6.25 16.77
N ILE A 181 -5.36 5.69 17.96
CA ILE A 181 -6.38 5.16 18.86
C ILE A 181 -7.33 6.27 19.30
N LEU A 182 -6.80 7.40 19.76
CA LEU A 182 -7.60 8.55 20.19
C LEU A 182 -8.51 9.06 19.07
N LEU A 183 -7.97 9.24 17.87
CA LEU A 183 -8.74 9.64 16.69
C LEU A 183 -9.83 8.61 16.34
N GLY A 184 -9.55 7.32 16.49
CA GLY A 184 -10.52 6.25 16.27
C GLY A 184 -11.66 6.27 17.29
N VAL A 185 -11.34 6.46 18.58
CA VAL A 185 -12.32 6.56 19.68
C VAL A 185 -13.21 7.79 19.53
N VAL A 186 -12.64 8.94 19.15
CA VAL A 186 -13.39 10.18 18.86
C VAL A 186 -14.18 10.09 17.55
N GLN A 187 -14.12 8.95 16.84
CA GLN A 187 -14.79 8.71 15.56
C GLN A 187 -14.33 9.65 14.43
N PHE A 188 -13.06 10.02 14.44
CA PHE A 188 -12.47 10.92 13.46
C PHE A 188 -12.19 10.25 12.09
N GLY A 189 -12.58 9.00 11.92
CA GLY A 189 -12.44 8.24 10.67
C GLY A 189 -13.13 8.86 9.44
N PHE A 190 -13.99 9.86 9.63
CA PHE A 190 -14.61 10.62 8.54
C PHE A 190 -13.60 11.49 7.76
N VAL A 191 -12.46 11.85 8.37
CA VAL A 191 -11.39 12.66 7.71
C VAL A 191 -10.91 12.05 6.42
N VAL A 192 -10.99 10.73 6.28
CA VAL A 192 -10.70 10.03 5.02
C VAL A 192 -11.50 10.55 3.83
N THR A 193 -12.72 11.07 4.06
CA THR A 193 -13.52 11.64 2.98
C THR A 193 -12.88 12.89 2.37
N TYR A 194 -11.96 13.53 3.09
CA TYR A 194 -11.20 14.70 2.63
C TYR A 194 -9.87 14.32 1.95
N LEU A 195 -9.38 13.11 2.16
CA LEU A 195 -8.20 12.59 1.47
C LEU A 195 -8.60 12.10 0.07
N SER A 196 -8.62 13.02 -0.89
CA SER A 196 -8.93 12.69 -2.28
C SER A 196 -7.85 11.79 -2.90
N GLU A 197 -8.24 10.93 -3.83
CA GLU A 197 -7.28 10.05 -4.52
C GLU A 197 -6.14 10.82 -5.22
N PRO A 198 -6.39 11.95 -5.94
CA PRO A 198 -5.33 12.78 -6.51
C PRO A 198 -4.35 13.33 -5.47
N LEU A 199 -4.83 13.76 -4.29
CA LEU A 199 -3.99 14.23 -3.20
C LEU A 199 -3.04 13.11 -2.72
N VAL A 200 -3.58 11.92 -2.44
CA VAL A 200 -2.79 10.78 -1.96
C VAL A 200 -1.74 10.36 -3.01
N ARG A 201 -2.12 10.33 -4.30
CA ARG A 201 -1.20 9.98 -5.39
C ARG A 201 -0.12 11.03 -5.58
N GLY A 202 -0.45 12.33 -5.56
CA GLY A 202 0.55 13.41 -5.64
C GLY A 202 1.54 13.35 -4.48
N TYR A 203 1.03 13.13 -3.26
CA TYR A 203 1.83 12.97 -2.05
C TYR A 203 2.77 11.75 -2.13
N THR A 204 2.25 10.58 -2.50
CA THR A 204 3.07 9.36 -2.57
C THR A 204 4.14 9.44 -3.66
N THR A 205 3.85 10.12 -4.77
CA THR A 205 4.85 10.35 -5.83
C THR A 205 5.97 11.27 -5.37
N ALA A 206 5.65 12.36 -4.68
CA ALA A 206 6.65 13.27 -4.10
C ALA A 206 7.50 12.57 -3.03
N ALA A 207 6.85 11.80 -2.14
CA ALA A 207 7.54 11.02 -1.13
C ALA A 207 8.49 9.99 -1.77
N ALA A 208 8.13 9.39 -2.91
CA ALA A 208 9.02 8.49 -3.64
C ALA A 208 10.33 9.19 -4.10
N ILE A 209 10.26 10.47 -4.48
CA ILE A 209 11.46 11.25 -4.83
C ILE A 209 12.33 11.45 -3.58
N HIS A 210 11.75 11.82 -2.43
CA HIS A 210 12.49 11.91 -1.17
C HIS A 210 13.19 10.59 -0.83
N VAL A 211 12.50 9.46 -1.02
CA VAL A 211 13.09 8.13 -0.79
C VAL A 211 14.26 7.88 -1.74
N ILE A 212 14.12 8.16 -3.04
CA ILE A 212 15.20 7.97 -4.02
C ILE A 212 16.42 8.77 -3.62
N VAL A 213 16.25 10.06 -3.35
CA VAL A 213 17.36 10.95 -2.97
C VAL A 213 18.06 10.46 -1.71
N SER A 214 17.29 10.03 -0.69
CA SER A 214 17.88 9.50 0.55
C SER A 214 18.67 8.20 0.35
N GLN A 215 18.36 7.41 -0.70
CA GLN A 215 19.06 6.16 -1.00
C GLN A 215 20.31 6.36 -1.87
N LEU A 216 20.49 7.53 -2.49
CA LEU A 216 21.67 7.80 -3.30
C LEU A 216 22.97 7.66 -2.50
N LYS A 217 22.96 7.96 -1.19
CA LYS A 217 24.13 7.76 -0.32
C LYS A 217 24.64 6.31 -0.32
N TYR A 218 23.73 5.34 -0.23
CA TYR A 218 24.09 3.92 -0.27
C TYR A 218 24.43 3.44 -1.68
N SER A 219 23.84 4.07 -2.70
CA SER A 219 24.09 3.73 -4.11
C SER A 219 25.45 4.21 -4.58
N PHE A 220 25.93 5.35 -4.07
CA PHE A 220 27.24 5.92 -4.42
C PHE A 220 28.31 5.62 -3.34
N GLY A 221 27.94 5.10 -2.17
CA GLY A 221 28.86 4.88 -1.05
C GLY A 221 29.45 6.19 -0.53
N ILE A 222 28.63 7.23 -0.42
CA ILE A 222 28.98 8.57 0.09
C ILE A 222 28.23 8.87 1.37
N SER A 223 28.75 9.78 2.19
CA SER A 223 28.15 10.22 3.45
C SER A 223 27.83 11.71 3.37
N PRO A 224 26.71 12.12 2.73
CA PRO A 224 26.29 13.51 2.72
C PRO A 224 25.76 13.90 4.10
N ASP A 225 25.96 15.19 4.45
CA ASP A 225 25.28 15.79 5.58
C ASP A 225 23.78 15.84 5.34
N ARG A 226 22.98 15.69 6.37
CA ARG A 226 21.54 15.74 6.23
C ARG A 226 20.99 17.10 6.64
N TYR A 227 20.12 17.61 5.77
CA TYR A 227 19.40 18.84 6.00
C TYR A 227 17.99 18.53 6.46
N SER A 228 17.51 19.22 7.49
CA SER A 228 16.12 19.15 7.98
C SER A 228 15.41 20.48 7.71
N GLY A 229 14.10 20.45 7.51
CA GLY A 229 13.28 21.64 7.27
C GLY A 229 12.94 21.86 5.79
N PRO A 230 12.32 23.01 5.46
CA PRO A 230 11.95 23.36 4.10
C PRO A 230 13.15 23.32 3.15
N LEU A 231 12.92 22.86 1.91
CA LEU A 231 13.93 22.72 0.85
C LEU A 231 15.07 21.71 1.15
N SER A 232 14.97 20.91 2.21
CA SER A 232 16.01 19.94 2.58
C SER A 232 16.37 18.99 1.44
N LEU A 233 15.39 18.56 0.63
CA LEU A 233 15.63 17.73 -0.54
C LEU A 233 16.60 18.39 -1.52
N ILE A 234 16.43 19.68 -1.80
CA ILE A 234 17.25 20.42 -2.76
C ILE A 234 18.68 20.54 -2.23
N TYR A 235 18.85 20.91 -0.95
CA TYR A 235 20.17 20.97 -0.33
C TYR A 235 20.88 19.62 -0.34
N THR A 236 20.16 18.54 0.00
CA THR A 236 20.71 17.17 -0.05
C THR A 236 21.16 16.78 -1.46
N VAL A 237 20.37 17.12 -2.51
CA VAL A 237 20.76 16.84 -3.90
C VAL A 237 22.02 17.64 -4.29
N ILE A 238 22.11 18.92 -3.92
CA ILE A 238 23.29 19.75 -4.20
C ILE A 238 24.53 19.15 -3.54
N GLU A 239 24.41 18.71 -2.29
CA GLU A 239 25.53 18.12 -1.56
C GLU A 239 25.96 16.77 -2.13
N ILE A 240 24.99 15.92 -2.48
CA ILE A 240 25.29 14.67 -3.20
C ILE A 240 26.08 14.97 -4.48
N CYS A 241 25.66 15.97 -5.27
CA CYS A 241 26.38 16.38 -6.48
C CYS A 241 27.82 16.84 -6.17
N TYR A 242 28.03 17.54 -5.05
CA TYR A 242 29.35 17.96 -4.60
C TYR A 242 30.22 16.77 -4.16
N LEU A 243 29.62 15.74 -3.57
CA LEU A 243 30.33 14.54 -3.10
C LEU A 243 30.51 13.47 -4.19
N LEU A 244 29.90 13.59 -5.37
CA LEU A 244 30.03 12.62 -6.48
C LEU A 244 31.50 12.26 -6.82
N PRO A 245 32.48 13.18 -6.81
CA PRO A 245 33.88 12.80 -7.06
C PRO A 245 34.46 11.82 -6.02
N LYS A 246 33.86 11.73 -4.84
CA LYS A 246 34.28 10.80 -3.76
C LYS A 246 33.54 9.47 -3.79
N THR A 247 32.77 9.20 -4.86
CA THR A 247 31.98 7.95 -5.01
C THR A 247 32.86 6.72 -4.96
N ASN A 248 32.44 5.72 -4.18
CA ASN A 248 33.08 4.40 -4.21
C ASN A 248 32.62 3.65 -5.48
N ILE A 249 33.56 3.45 -6.41
CA ILE A 249 33.32 2.81 -7.71
C ILE A 249 32.79 1.38 -7.51
N GLY A 250 33.29 0.64 -6.53
CA GLY A 250 32.81 -0.71 -6.21
C GLY A 250 31.32 -0.72 -5.81
N THR A 251 30.93 0.20 -4.93
CA THR A 251 29.52 0.36 -4.51
C THR A 251 28.62 0.72 -5.68
N LEU A 252 29.08 1.63 -6.54
CA LEU A 252 28.32 2.05 -7.73
C LEU A 252 28.10 0.90 -8.71
N VAL A 253 29.14 0.11 -8.98
CA VAL A 253 29.05 -1.06 -9.86
C VAL A 253 28.05 -2.08 -9.30
N VAL A 254 28.14 -2.40 -8.01
CA VAL A 254 27.20 -3.33 -7.34
C VAL A 254 25.77 -2.80 -7.46
N THR A 255 25.55 -1.50 -7.22
CA THR A 255 24.24 -0.87 -7.35
C THR A 255 23.67 -0.99 -8.77
N ILE A 256 24.45 -0.64 -9.79
CA ILE A 256 24.02 -0.71 -11.20
C ILE A 256 23.67 -2.15 -11.58
N VAL A 257 24.56 -3.10 -11.27
CA VAL A 257 24.32 -4.53 -11.55
C VAL A 257 23.05 -5.03 -10.86
N ALA A 258 22.84 -4.65 -9.60
CA ALA A 258 21.64 -5.01 -8.85
C ALA A 258 20.37 -4.40 -9.45
N ILE A 259 20.38 -3.10 -9.82
CA ILE A 259 19.23 -2.43 -10.44
C ILE A 259 18.89 -3.10 -11.78
N VAL A 260 19.86 -3.30 -12.67
CA VAL A 260 19.65 -3.93 -13.97
C VAL A 260 19.14 -5.37 -13.80
N GLY A 261 19.76 -6.15 -12.93
CA GLY A 261 19.35 -7.52 -12.64
C GLY A 261 17.90 -7.60 -12.11
N LEU A 262 17.54 -6.73 -11.18
CA LEU A 262 16.18 -6.66 -10.63
C LEU A 262 15.14 -6.20 -11.66
N PHE A 263 15.47 -5.24 -12.54
CA PHE A 263 14.56 -4.83 -13.62
C PHE A 263 14.34 -5.98 -14.60
N LEU A 264 15.39 -6.65 -15.05
CA LEU A 264 15.29 -7.81 -15.94
C LEU A 264 14.49 -8.94 -15.29
N ALA A 265 14.73 -9.21 -14.01
CA ALA A 265 13.99 -10.21 -13.24
C ALA A 265 12.51 -9.86 -13.08
N LYS A 266 12.16 -8.58 -12.90
CA LYS A 266 10.76 -8.12 -12.86
C LYS A 266 10.06 -8.25 -14.20
N GLU A 267 10.72 -7.90 -15.31
CA GLU A 267 10.18 -8.08 -16.66
C GLU A 267 9.99 -9.57 -16.99
N LEU A 268 10.98 -10.40 -16.63
CA LEU A 268 10.87 -11.85 -16.76
C LEU A 268 9.70 -12.40 -15.93
N ASN A 269 9.54 -11.93 -14.70
CA ASN A 269 8.43 -12.34 -13.83
C ASN A 269 7.08 -11.91 -14.42
N ALA A 270 6.98 -10.70 -15.00
CA ALA A 270 5.78 -10.23 -15.69
C ALA A 270 5.45 -11.09 -16.93
N TYR A 271 6.45 -11.56 -17.65
CA TYR A 271 6.27 -12.49 -18.77
C TYR A 271 5.83 -13.89 -18.29
N LEU A 272 6.50 -14.41 -17.25
CA LEU A 272 6.20 -15.74 -16.68
C LEU A 272 4.88 -15.78 -15.91
N SER A 273 4.41 -14.68 -15.36
CA SER A 273 3.11 -14.60 -14.64
C SER A 273 1.90 -15.01 -15.49
N LYS A 274 2.04 -14.98 -16.83
CA LYS A 274 1.05 -15.54 -17.77
C LYS A 274 0.97 -17.06 -17.74
N LYS A 275 2.04 -17.74 -17.30
CA LYS A 275 2.16 -19.22 -17.27
C LYS A 275 2.13 -19.77 -15.86
N ILE A 276 2.73 -19.08 -14.90
CA ILE A 276 2.88 -19.49 -13.49
C ILE A 276 1.96 -18.63 -12.63
N PRO A 277 1.06 -19.23 -11.83
CA PRO A 277 0.08 -18.49 -11.03
C PRO A 277 0.70 -17.80 -9.78
N VAL A 278 1.96 -18.12 -9.44
CA VAL A 278 2.65 -17.58 -8.27
C VAL A 278 3.81 -16.70 -8.74
N PRO A 279 3.95 -15.45 -8.26
CA PRO A 279 5.06 -14.59 -8.61
C PRO A 279 6.38 -15.13 -8.04
N ILE A 280 7.43 -15.09 -8.84
CA ILE A 280 8.78 -15.50 -8.42
C ILE A 280 9.33 -14.41 -7.48
N PRO A 281 9.90 -14.77 -6.30
CA PRO A 281 10.45 -13.82 -5.34
C PRO A 281 11.83 -13.29 -5.80
N THR A 282 11.83 -12.47 -6.85
CA THR A 282 13.05 -11.95 -7.48
C THR A 282 13.93 -11.15 -6.53
N GLU A 283 13.33 -10.41 -5.60
CA GLU A 283 14.05 -9.60 -4.61
C GLU A 283 14.83 -10.49 -3.61
N LEU A 284 14.22 -11.58 -3.15
CA LEU A 284 14.89 -12.54 -2.26
C LEU A 284 16.05 -13.24 -3.00
N ILE A 285 15.83 -13.67 -4.23
CA ILE A 285 16.88 -14.31 -5.03
C ILE A 285 18.06 -13.36 -5.22
N ALA A 286 17.79 -12.09 -5.53
CA ALA A 286 18.82 -11.06 -5.68
C ALA A 286 19.64 -10.88 -4.38
N ILE A 287 18.98 -10.85 -3.22
CA ILE A 287 19.64 -10.75 -1.92
C ILE A 287 20.54 -11.97 -1.67
N ILE A 288 20.03 -13.19 -1.85
CA ILE A 288 20.82 -14.41 -1.63
C ILE A 288 22.06 -14.40 -2.53
N ILE A 289 21.91 -14.11 -3.82
CA ILE A 289 23.03 -14.03 -4.76
C ILE A 289 24.04 -12.96 -4.32
N ALA A 290 23.55 -11.77 -3.97
CA ALA A 290 24.41 -10.67 -3.55
C ALA A 290 25.17 -10.98 -2.25
N THR A 291 24.53 -11.62 -1.27
CA THR A 291 25.18 -12.04 -0.02
C THR A 291 26.26 -13.08 -0.27
N VAL A 292 25.96 -14.11 -1.07
CA VAL A 292 26.94 -15.15 -1.43
C VAL A 292 28.15 -14.57 -2.17
N VAL A 293 27.90 -13.67 -3.15
CA VAL A 293 28.97 -13.00 -3.89
C VAL A 293 29.79 -12.10 -2.95
N SER A 294 29.14 -11.36 -2.06
CA SER A 294 29.80 -10.48 -1.09
C SER A 294 30.72 -11.26 -0.15
N TRP A 295 30.23 -12.38 0.38
CA TRP A 295 31.00 -13.29 1.22
C TRP A 295 32.20 -13.91 0.48
N GLN A 296 32.00 -14.43 -0.75
CA GLN A 296 33.06 -15.09 -1.52
C GLN A 296 34.16 -14.12 -1.97
N VAL A 297 33.81 -12.90 -2.34
CA VAL A 297 34.74 -11.90 -2.89
C VAL A 297 35.33 -11.02 -1.79
N ASP A 298 34.74 -11.04 -0.59
CA ASP A 298 35.04 -10.10 0.51
C ASP A 298 34.94 -8.65 0.04
N LEU A 299 33.71 -8.26 -0.34
CA LEU A 299 33.45 -6.94 -0.90
C LEU A 299 33.71 -5.82 0.11
N SER A 300 33.51 -6.09 1.40
CA SER A 300 33.75 -5.11 2.46
C SER A 300 35.24 -4.90 2.67
N GLY A 301 36.02 -5.97 2.85
CA GLY A 301 37.46 -5.85 3.16
C GLY A 301 38.29 -5.37 1.97
N LYS A 302 37.98 -5.83 0.73
CA LYS A 302 38.76 -5.49 -0.47
C LYS A 302 38.36 -4.19 -1.15
N TYR A 303 37.07 -3.86 -1.12
CA TYR A 303 36.55 -2.73 -1.90
C TYR A 303 35.90 -1.66 -1.02
N GLY A 304 35.87 -1.83 0.32
CA GLY A 304 35.29 -0.87 1.25
C GLY A 304 33.79 -0.65 1.02
N ILE A 305 33.06 -1.71 0.62
CA ILE A 305 31.62 -1.64 0.40
C ILE A 305 30.89 -1.87 1.72
N ASP A 306 29.98 -0.97 2.05
CA ASP A 306 29.16 -1.09 3.25
C ASP A 306 28.26 -2.31 3.22
N ILE A 307 28.38 -3.18 4.21
CA ILE A 307 27.51 -4.34 4.44
C ILE A 307 26.52 -4.06 5.57
N VAL A 308 25.51 -4.93 5.70
CA VAL A 308 24.50 -4.84 6.77
C VAL A 308 25.14 -4.98 8.15
N GLY A 309 26.10 -5.90 8.29
CA GLY A 309 26.78 -6.21 9.56
C GLY A 309 25.99 -7.19 10.43
N GLU A 310 26.42 -7.36 11.67
CA GLU A 310 25.82 -8.33 12.60
C GLU A 310 24.32 -8.14 12.78
N ILE A 311 23.57 -9.21 12.55
CA ILE A 311 22.13 -9.26 12.78
C ILE A 311 21.90 -10.14 14.01
N PRO A 312 21.58 -9.56 15.19
CA PRO A 312 21.34 -10.35 16.39
C PRO A 312 20.16 -11.30 16.17
N SER A 313 20.36 -12.57 16.44
CA SER A 313 19.31 -13.58 16.35
C SER A 313 18.34 -13.47 17.53
N GLY A 314 17.05 -13.71 17.29
CA GLY A 314 16.00 -13.74 18.30
C GLY A 314 15.15 -12.49 18.35
N LEU A 315 14.26 -12.44 19.34
CA LEU A 315 13.34 -11.34 19.57
C LEU A 315 13.81 -10.52 20.78
N GLN A 316 13.82 -9.21 20.64
CA GLN A 316 14.13 -8.31 21.74
C GLN A 316 13.00 -8.29 22.78
N PRO A 317 13.31 -8.20 24.09
CA PRO A 317 12.30 -8.04 25.12
C PRO A 317 11.53 -6.72 24.93
N PRO A 318 10.26 -6.67 25.36
CA PRO A 318 9.50 -5.43 25.30
C PRO A 318 10.12 -4.36 26.20
N VAL A 319 10.30 -3.17 25.65
CA VAL A 319 10.83 -2.00 26.39
C VAL A 319 9.84 -0.85 26.21
N PHE A 320 9.40 -0.27 27.33
CA PHE A 320 8.52 0.88 27.26
C PHE A 320 9.27 2.09 26.71
N PRO A 321 8.72 2.81 25.71
CA PRO A 321 9.38 3.96 25.13
C PRO A 321 9.63 5.08 26.13
N ASP A 322 10.75 5.81 25.96
CA ASP A 322 11.14 6.89 26.84
C ASP A 322 10.19 8.08 26.77
N VAL A 323 9.51 8.35 27.88
CA VAL A 323 8.51 9.42 27.99
C VAL A 323 9.14 10.82 27.81
N ASN A 324 10.42 10.99 28.15
CA ASN A 324 11.12 12.27 28.01
C ASN A 324 11.21 12.71 26.53
N LEU A 325 11.22 11.75 25.60
CA LEU A 325 11.23 12.04 24.16
C LEU A 325 9.88 12.50 23.61
N PHE A 326 8.77 12.23 24.31
CA PHE A 326 7.43 12.50 23.79
C PHE A 326 7.20 13.97 23.46
N GLY A 327 7.73 14.89 24.28
CA GLY A 327 7.62 16.33 24.04
C GLY A 327 8.27 16.78 22.73
N SER A 328 9.42 16.18 22.39
CA SER A 328 10.19 16.55 21.18
C SER A 328 9.65 15.93 19.90
N VAL A 329 8.87 14.85 20.00
CA VAL A 329 8.37 14.07 18.84
C VAL A 329 6.86 14.16 18.63
N ILE A 330 6.13 14.95 19.43
CA ILE A 330 4.66 14.99 19.42
C ILE A 330 4.10 15.42 18.04
N GLY A 331 4.72 16.41 17.41
CA GLY A 331 4.31 16.88 16.08
C GLY A 331 4.53 15.83 15.00
N ASP A 332 5.69 15.20 15.01
CA ASP A 332 6.05 14.15 14.05
C ASP A 332 5.16 12.91 14.22
N ALA A 333 4.89 12.52 15.46
CA ALA A 333 4.01 11.40 15.79
C ALA A 333 2.57 11.66 15.30
N PHE A 334 2.07 12.88 15.45
CA PHE A 334 0.75 13.25 14.91
C PHE A 334 0.75 13.20 13.37
N ALA A 335 1.76 13.75 12.72
CA ALA A 335 1.89 13.69 11.26
C ALA A 335 1.92 12.24 10.76
N LEU A 336 2.75 11.38 11.38
CA LEU A 336 2.82 9.95 11.08
C LEU A 336 1.48 9.25 11.28
N SER A 337 0.72 9.60 12.32
CA SER A 337 -0.58 9.01 12.59
C SER A 337 -1.58 9.27 11.46
N VAL A 338 -1.61 10.50 10.95
CA VAL A 338 -2.52 10.92 9.86
C VAL A 338 -2.08 10.33 8.52
N VAL A 339 -0.79 10.40 8.20
CA VAL A 339 -0.23 9.86 6.95
C VAL A 339 -0.43 8.35 6.87
N GLY A 340 -0.02 7.63 7.90
CA GLY A 340 -0.10 6.17 7.95
C GLY A 340 -1.53 5.67 7.81
N TYR A 341 -2.47 6.32 8.51
CA TYR A 341 -3.90 6.01 8.39
C TYR A 341 -4.45 6.35 7.00
N GLY A 342 -4.10 7.53 6.46
CA GLY A 342 -4.59 7.97 5.15
C GLY A 342 -4.24 6.99 4.03
N ILE A 343 -3.01 6.47 4.03
CA ILE A 343 -2.55 5.47 3.07
C ILE A 343 -3.30 4.14 3.27
N ALA A 344 -3.37 3.63 4.50
CA ALA A 344 -3.97 2.35 4.81
C ALA A 344 -5.46 2.31 4.47
N ILE A 345 -6.23 3.33 4.86
CA ILE A 345 -7.66 3.37 4.62
C ILE A 345 -8.00 3.63 3.14
N SER A 346 -7.17 4.40 2.42
CA SER A 346 -7.35 4.62 0.98
C SER A 346 -7.26 3.31 0.22
N LEU A 347 -6.22 2.51 0.47
CA LEU A 347 -6.08 1.17 -0.11
C LEU A 347 -7.16 0.22 0.39
N GLY A 348 -7.45 0.21 1.68
CA GLY A 348 -8.53 -0.62 2.27
C GLY A 348 -9.87 -0.39 1.57
N ARG A 349 -10.23 0.86 1.29
CA ARG A 349 -11.47 1.22 0.57
C ARG A 349 -11.45 0.80 -0.89
N ILE A 350 -10.33 0.96 -1.61
CA ILE A 350 -10.20 0.52 -3.01
C ILE A 350 -10.47 -0.99 -3.10
N PHE A 351 -9.84 -1.79 -2.26
CA PHE A 351 -10.06 -3.24 -2.25
C PHE A 351 -11.45 -3.62 -1.73
N ALA A 352 -11.98 -2.89 -0.75
CA ALA A 352 -13.34 -3.09 -0.26
C ALA A 352 -14.39 -2.87 -1.36
N LEU A 353 -14.23 -1.81 -2.17
CA LEU A 353 -15.09 -1.54 -3.33
C LEU A 353 -14.91 -2.62 -4.40
N LYS A 354 -13.67 -3.02 -4.70
CA LYS A 354 -13.36 -4.05 -5.70
C LYS A 354 -14.00 -5.41 -5.35
N TYR A 355 -14.01 -5.78 -4.08
CA TYR A 355 -14.50 -7.09 -3.61
C TYR A 355 -15.87 -7.05 -2.94
N GLY A 356 -16.51 -5.89 -2.83
CA GLY A 356 -17.88 -5.73 -2.33
C GLY A 356 -18.03 -5.99 -0.84
N TYR A 357 -17.03 -5.64 0.00
CA TYR A 357 -17.15 -5.63 1.45
C TYR A 357 -17.04 -4.21 2.01
N LYS A 358 -17.28 -4.04 3.31
CA LYS A 358 -17.17 -2.74 3.98
C LYS A 358 -15.97 -2.76 4.92
N VAL A 359 -15.26 -1.63 4.97
CA VAL A 359 -14.20 -1.36 5.93
C VAL A 359 -14.72 -0.28 6.89
N ASP A 360 -14.56 -0.51 8.18
CA ASP A 360 -14.90 0.48 9.20
C ASP A 360 -13.71 1.41 9.43
N SER A 361 -13.87 2.68 9.05
CA SER A 361 -12.80 3.68 9.12
C SER A 361 -12.32 3.96 10.54
N ASN A 362 -13.21 3.92 11.54
CA ASN A 362 -12.83 4.16 12.92
C ASN A 362 -12.13 2.94 13.54
N GLN A 363 -12.63 1.74 13.22
CA GLN A 363 -11.98 0.51 13.65
C GLN A 363 -10.60 0.34 13.00
N GLU A 364 -10.40 0.78 11.75
CA GLU A 364 -9.08 0.80 11.10
C GLU A 364 -8.08 1.72 11.82
N LEU A 365 -8.53 2.90 12.30
CA LEU A 365 -7.71 3.78 13.14
C LEU A 365 -7.28 3.08 14.43
N VAL A 366 -8.22 2.42 15.10
CA VAL A 366 -7.92 1.69 16.33
C VAL A 366 -6.98 0.50 16.06
N ALA A 367 -7.21 -0.23 14.98
CA ALA A 367 -6.39 -1.38 14.61
C ALA A 367 -4.94 -0.99 14.28
N LEU A 368 -4.75 0.07 13.46
CA LEU A 368 -3.44 0.62 13.16
C LEU A 368 -2.78 1.22 14.40
N GLY A 369 -3.55 1.94 15.20
CA GLY A 369 -3.07 2.54 16.44
C GLY A 369 -2.56 1.49 17.43
N LEU A 370 -3.30 0.42 17.65
CA LEU A 370 -2.86 -0.71 18.48
C LEU A 370 -1.63 -1.40 17.90
N SER A 371 -1.59 -1.58 16.56
CA SER A 371 -0.45 -2.17 15.87
C SER A 371 0.83 -1.33 16.08
N ASN A 372 0.75 -0.01 15.94
CA ASN A 372 1.88 0.89 16.12
C ASN A 372 2.23 1.06 17.61
N SER A 373 1.25 1.19 18.52
CA SER A 373 1.54 1.34 19.95
C SER A 373 2.19 0.10 20.53
N ILE A 374 1.66 -1.08 20.25
CA ILE A 374 2.25 -2.34 20.71
C ILE A 374 3.58 -2.56 19.99
N GLY A 375 3.67 -2.28 18.69
CA GLY A 375 4.93 -2.33 17.95
C GLY A 375 6.01 -1.45 18.57
N GLY A 376 5.70 -0.21 18.98
CA GLY A 376 6.64 0.69 19.65
C GLY A 376 7.22 0.12 20.94
N ILE A 377 6.43 -0.65 21.71
CA ILE A 377 6.92 -1.36 22.91
C ILE A 377 7.92 -2.46 22.53
N PHE A 378 7.79 -3.10 21.37
CA PHE A 378 8.73 -4.07 20.82
C PHE A 378 9.79 -3.44 19.93
N GLN A 379 10.06 -2.15 20.09
CA GLN A 379 11.08 -1.39 19.36
C GLN A 379 10.90 -1.38 17.84
N CYS A 380 9.67 -1.60 17.37
CA CYS A 380 9.32 -1.44 15.98
C CYS A 380 9.23 0.04 15.60
N PHE A 381 9.42 0.34 14.33
CA PHE A 381 9.08 1.64 13.78
C PHE A 381 7.71 1.61 13.08
N ALA A 382 7.09 2.80 12.89
CA ALA A 382 5.71 2.91 12.44
C ALA A 382 5.48 2.26 11.08
N ILE A 383 4.39 1.50 11.02
CA ILE A 383 3.98 0.76 9.84
C ILE A 383 2.75 1.36 9.16
N SER A 384 2.59 1.01 7.88
CA SER A 384 1.36 1.23 7.14
C SER A 384 1.18 0.12 6.09
N CYS A 385 0.22 0.26 5.19
CA CYS A 385 0.05 -0.71 4.12
C CYS A 385 0.90 -0.37 2.89
N SER A 386 1.33 -1.40 2.16
CA SER A 386 2.06 -1.26 0.90
C SER A 386 1.19 -1.69 -0.29
N MET A 387 1.11 -0.84 -1.30
CA MET A 387 0.38 -1.14 -2.55
C MET A 387 0.97 -2.36 -3.26
N SER A 388 2.29 -2.45 -3.38
CA SER A 388 2.97 -3.55 -4.08
C SER A 388 2.72 -4.89 -3.39
N ARG A 389 2.88 -4.96 -2.07
CA ARG A 389 2.61 -6.19 -1.31
C ARG A 389 1.14 -6.57 -1.34
N THR A 390 0.24 -5.59 -1.25
CA THR A 390 -1.21 -5.83 -1.33
C THR A 390 -1.62 -6.40 -2.68
N LEU A 391 -1.03 -5.92 -3.78
CA LEU A 391 -1.26 -6.48 -5.12
C LEU A 391 -0.71 -7.91 -5.25
N VAL A 392 0.45 -8.20 -4.66
CA VAL A 392 1.00 -9.57 -4.63
C VAL A 392 0.09 -10.46 -3.79
N GLN A 393 -0.34 -10.02 -2.62
CA GLN A 393 -1.29 -10.76 -1.77
C GLN A 393 -2.57 -11.11 -2.54
N GLU A 394 -3.14 -10.15 -3.27
CA GLU A 394 -4.32 -10.35 -4.09
C GLU A 394 -4.08 -11.31 -5.26
N SER A 395 -3.01 -11.08 -6.04
CA SER A 395 -2.71 -11.85 -7.25
C SER A 395 -2.33 -13.30 -6.95
N SER A 396 -1.71 -13.56 -5.79
CA SER A 396 -1.39 -14.90 -5.30
C SER A 396 -2.60 -15.65 -4.72
N GLY A 397 -3.78 -15.00 -4.69
CA GLY A 397 -5.03 -15.62 -4.28
C GLY A 397 -5.41 -15.41 -2.82
N GLY A 398 -4.72 -14.53 -2.08
CA GLY A 398 -5.07 -14.13 -0.72
C GLY A 398 -6.42 -13.40 -0.68
N LYS A 399 -7.29 -13.85 0.23
CA LYS A 399 -8.66 -13.32 0.36
C LYS A 399 -8.99 -12.87 1.77
N THR A 400 -8.13 -13.17 2.72
CA THR A 400 -8.34 -12.82 4.13
C THR A 400 -7.04 -12.39 4.80
N GLN A 401 -7.14 -11.82 6.00
CA GLN A 401 -5.98 -11.45 6.81
C GLN A 401 -5.20 -12.66 7.36
N VAL A 402 -5.67 -13.89 7.14
CA VAL A 402 -4.88 -15.10 7.42
C VAL A 402 -3.57 -15.08 6.63
N ALA A 403 -3.59 -14.58 5.39
CA ALA A 403 -2.38 -14.37 4.60
C ALA A 403 -1.38 -13.42 5.31
N GLY A 404 -1.88 -12.33 5.92
CA GLY A 404 -1.05 -11.42 6.73
C GLY A 404 -0.44 -12.10 7.96
N ALA A 405 -1.24 -12.88 8.71
CA ALA A 405 -0.73 -13.63 9.85
C ALA A 405 0.32 -14.68 9.44
N LEU A 406 0.11 -15.38 8.32
CA LEU A 406 1.08 -16.33 7.79
C LEU A 406 2.37 -15.64 7.33
N SER A 407 2.28 -14.46 6.72
CA SER A 407 3.48 -13.68 6.35
C SER A 407 4.29 -13.29 7.59
N ALA A 408 3.62 -12.90 8.67
CA ALA A 408 4.29 -12.61 9.95
C ALA A 408 4.99 -13.84 10.53
N VAL A 409 4.37 -15.03 10.46
CA VAL A 409 5.01 -16.29 10.89
C VAL A 409 6.25 -16.61 10.05
N VAL A 410 6.20 -16.39 8.73
CA VAL A 410 7.38 -16.55 7.85
C VAL A 410 8.50 -15.60 8.27
N ILE A 411 8.20 -14.34 8.55
CA ILE A 411 9.19 -13.37 9.04
C ILE A 411 9.76 -13.78 10.40
N LEU A 412 8.92 -14.26 11.31
CA LEU A 412 9.38 -14.79 12.60
C LEU A 412 10.41 -15.92 12.41
N PHE A 413 10.08 -16.90 11.56
CA PHE A 413 10.98 -18.01 11.25
C PHE A 413 12.33 -17.51 10.71
N ILE A 414 12.29 -16.54 9.79
CA ILE A 414 13.48 -15.94 9.20
C ILE A 414 14.31 -15.22 10.29
N THR A 415 13.66 -14.43 11.14
CA THR A 415 14.33 -13.66 12.20
C THR A 415 15.01 -14.57 13.23
N LEU A 416 14.42 -15.73 13.54
CA LEU A 416 14.97 -16.65 14.55
C LEU A 416 16.14 -17.50 14.02
N TRP A 417 16.12 -17.88 12.75
CA TRP A 417 17.07 -18.87 12.23
C TRP A 417 17.91 -18.44 11.04
N ILE A 418 17.42 -17.53 10.21
CA ILE A 418 18.02 -17.21 8.91
C ILE A 418 18.67 -15.82 8.90
N GLY A 419 18.34 -14.97 9.86
CA GLY A 419 18.78 -13.56 9.88
C GLY A 419 20.30 -13.40 9.75
N THR A 420 21.09 -14.21 10.42
CA THR A 420 22.56 -14.18 10.39
C THR A 420 23.16 -14.44 9.01
N LEU A 421 22.45 -15.16 8.12
CA LEU A 421 22.94 -15.40 6.75
C LEU A 421 23.03 -14.13 5.90
N PHE A 422 22.44 -13.01 6.33
CA PHE A 422 22.39 -11.75 5.59
C PHE A 422 23.36 -10.69 6.11
N GLU A 423 24.28 -11.05 7.00
CA GLU A 423 25.28 -10.12 7.58
C GLU A 423 26.19 -9.51 6.51
N ASP A 424 26.63 -10.31 5.54
CA ASP A 424 27.48 -9.87 4.43
C ASP A 424 26.73 -9.19 3.28
N LEU A 425 25.43 -8.90 3.44
CA LEU A 425 24.63 -8.28 2.40
C LEU A 425 25.05 -6.81 2.19
N PRO A 426 25.44 -6.40 0.96
CA PRO A 426 25.76 -5.00 0.68
C PRO A 426 24.53 -4.09 0.81
N LYS A 427 24.67 -2.96 1.54
CA LYS A 427 23.60 -1.94 1.66
C LYS A 427 23.20 -1.35 0.30
N ALA A 428 24.12 -1.33 -0.64
CA ALA A 428 23.92 -0.95 -2.04
C ALA A 428 22.79 -1.76 -2.73
N VAL A 429 22.73 -3.07 -2.45
CA VAL A 429 21.70 -3.96 -3.01
C VAL A 429 20.33 -3.66 -2.41
N LEU A 430 20.26 -3.36 -1.12
CA LEU A 430 19.01 -2.92 -0.47
C LEU A 430 18.52 -1.59 -1.07
N ALA A 431 19.42 -0.64 -1.32
CA ALA A 431 19.09 0.61 -2.01
C ALA A 431 18.59 0.35 -3.44
N ALA A 432 19.20 -0.57 -4.19
CA ALA A 432 18.75 -0.97 -5.51
C ALA A 432 17.32 -1.54 -5.49
N ILE A 433 17.00 -2.39 -4.50
CA ILE A 433 15.65 -2.95 -4.32
C ILE A 433 14.63 -1.83 -4.09
N ILE A 434 14.98 -0.83 -3.26
CA ILE A 434 14.11 0.33 -3.02
C ILE A 434 13.85 1.10 -4.32
N HIS A 435 14.91 1.43 -5.09
CA HIS A 435 14.78 2.15 -6.36
C HIS A 435 13.84 1.43 -7.34
N VAL A 436 13.99 0.11 -7.46
CA VAL A 436 13.17 -0.70 -8.37
C VAL A 436 11.71 -0.79 -7.88
N ASN A 437 11.48 -0.79 -6.56
CA ASN A 437 10.13 -0.83 -5.99
C ASN A 437 9.40 0.50 -6.12
N LEU A 438 10.11 1.61 -6.08
CA LEU A 438 9.53 2.95 -6.25
C LEU A 438 9.11 3.26 -7.69
N HIS A 439 9.57 2.48 -8.68
CA HIS A 439 9.17 2.65 -10.08
C HIS A 439 7.64 2.69 -10.26
N GLY A 440 6.90 1.86 -9.51
CA GLY A 440 5.43 1.86 -9.55
C GLY A 440 4.81 3.17 -9.05
N MET A 441 5.43 3.82 -8.06
CA MET A 441 4.98 5.11 -7.54
C MET A 441 5.31 6.25 -8.51
N LEU A 442 6.47 6.20 -9.17
CA LEU A 442 6.85 7.16 -10.20
C LEU A 442 5.96 7.08 -11.45
N LYS A 443 5.42 5.91 -11.81
CA LYS A 443 4.43 5.80 -12.89
C LYS A 443 3.19 6.66 -12.70
N GLN A 444 2.89 7.07 -11.47
CA GLN A 444 1.76 7.97 -11.17
C GLN A 444 1.93 9.38 -11.78
N PHE A 445 3.14 9.76 -12.26
CA PHE A 445 3.29 10.96 -13.10
C PHE A 445 2.46 10.91 -14.38
N MET A 446 2.18 9.71 -14.90
CA MET A 446 1.33 9.54 -16.08
C MET A 446 -0.15 9.88 -15.80
N ASP A 447 -0.56 9.87 -14.54
CA ASP A 447 -1.90 10.26 -14.11
C ASP A 447 -2.20 11.73 -14.42
N ILE A 448 -1.19 12.60 -14.47
CA ILE A 448 -1.35 14.03 -14.83
C ILE A 448 -2.03 14.17 -16.19
N GLY A 449 -1.60 13.37 -17.19
CA GLY A 449 -2.20 13.39 -18.52
C GLY A 449 -3.65 12.89 -18.54
N ALA A 450 -3.97 11.92 -17.72
CA ALA A 450 -5.34 11.40 -17.56
C ALA A 450 -6.23 12.41 -16.81
N LEU A 451 -5.71 13.02 -15.75
CA LEU A 451 -6.41 14.05 -14.96
C LEU A 451 -6.65 15.33 -15.76
N TRP A 452 -5.71 15.73 -16.63
CA TRP A 452 -5.91 16.86 -17.54
C TRP A 452 -7.17 16.71 -18.40
N LYS A 453 -7.45 15.47 -18.83
CA LYS A 453 -8.60 15.16 -19.68
C LYS A 453 -9.90 14.98 -18.89
N SER A 454 -9.82 14.49 -17.64
CA SER A 454 -10.99 14.15 -16.83
C SER A 454 -11.41 15.28 -15.89
N SER A 455 -10.49 15.86 -15.11
CA SER A 455 -10.76 16.90 -14.11
C SER A 455 -9.55 17.79 -13.90
N LYS A 456 -9.63 19.03 -14.38
CA LYS A 456 -8.54 20.02 -14.19
C LYS A 456 -8.30 20.36 -12.73
N ILE A 457 -9.35 20.29 -11.88
CA ILE A 457 -9.25 20.59 -10.45
C ILE A 457 -8.43 19.50 -9.76
N ASP A 458 -8.72 18.23 -10.04
CA ASP A 458 -7.98 17.10 -9.47
C ASP A 458 -6.50 17.10 -9.89
N MET A 459 -6.23 17.54 -11.11
CA MET A 459 -4.87 17.74 -11.60
C MET A 459 -4.14 18.85 -10.81
N VAL A 460 -4.81 19.99 -10.57
CA VAL A 460 -4.22 21.09 -9.77
C VAL A 460 -3.96 20.62 -8.34
N VAL A 461 -4.86 19.88 -7.74
CA VAL A 461 -4.69 19.28 -6.40
C VAL A 461 -3.48 18.35 -6.41
N TRP A 462 -3.36 17.46 -7.41
CA TRP A 462 -2.24 16.54 -7.55
C TRP A 462 -0.89 17.29 -7.64
N ILE A 463 -0.80 18.27 -8.55
CA ILE A 463 0.43 19.05 -8.78
C ILE A 463 0.77 19.91 -7.56
N ALA A 464 -0.20 20.59 -6.96
CA ALA A 464 0.03 21.41 -5.78
C ALA A 464 0.51 20.57 -4.59
N THR A 465 -0.09 19.40 -4.36
CA THR A 465 0.33 18.46 -3.32
C THR A 465 1.74 17.96 -3.59
N PHE A 466 2.04 17.58 -4.83
CA PHE A 466 3.38 17.14 -5.23
C PHE A 466 4.44 18.20 -4.95
N ILE A 467 4.23 19.44 -5.43
CA ILE A 467 5.19 20.56 -5.25
C ILE A 467 5.36 20.86 -3.76
N LEU A 468 4.26 20.97 -3.01
CA LEU A 468 4.32 21.25 -1.58
C LEU A 468 5.09 20.17 -0.80
N THR A 469 4.87 18.90 -1.13
CA THR A 469 5.57 17.81 -0.46
C THR A 469 7.06 17.78 -0.81
N VAL A 470 7.43 18.08 -2.06
CA VAL A 470 8.84 18.16 -2.47
C VAL A 470 9.56 19.32 -1.77
N LEU A 471 8.89 20.47 -1.61
CA LEU A 471 9.51 21.68 -1.05
C LEU A 471 9.49 21.74 0.48
N LEU A 472 8.43 21.22 1.12
CA LEU A 472 8.20 21.36 2.57
C LEU A 472 8.46 20.07 3.37
N ASN A 473 8.99 19.03 2.75
CA ASN A 473 9.08 17.66 3.26
C ASN A 473 7.72 16.91 3.35
N PRO A 474 7.73 15.58 3.46
CA PRO A 474 6.51 14.77 3.50
C PRO A 474 5.55 15.15 4.63
N ASP A 475 6.06 15.55 5.79
CA ASP A 475 5.27 15.87 6.97
C ASP A 475 4.43 17.14 6.78
N LEU A 476 5.09 18.24 6.47
CA LEU A 476 4.46 19.55 6.27
C LEU A 476 3.72 19.63 4.93
N GLY A 477 4.21 18.92 3.91
CA GLY A 477 3.61 18.92 2.57
C GLY A 477 2.20 18.35 2.56
N LEU A 478 1.94 17.26 3.29
CA LEU A 478 0.59 16.71 3.43
C LEU A 478 -0.31 17.65 4.21
N ALA A 479 0.15 18.18 5.35
CA ALA A 479 -0.62 19.12 6.16
C ALA A 479 -1.02 20.37 5.36
N ALA A 480 -0.08 20.96 4.62
CA ALA A 480 -0.33 22.12 3.75
C ALA A 480 -1.31 21.79 2.62
N SER A 481 -1.26 20.57 2.07
CA SER A 481 -2.16 20.10 1.01
C SER A 481 -3.59 19.91 1.50
N ILE A 482 -3.77 19.42 2.73
CA ILE A 482 -5.09 19.27 3.37
C ILE A 482 -5.70 20.65 3.64
N VAL A 483 -4.91 21.60 4.17
CA VAL A 483 -5.37 22.98 4.44
C VAL A 483 -5.81 23.68 3.15
N LYS A 484 -5.11 23.47 2.02
CA LYS A 484 -5.53 24.00 0.71
C LYS A 484 -6.80 23.38 0.14
N ASN A 485 -7.09 22.14 0.47
CA ASN A 485 -8.34 21.47 0.06
C ASN A 485 -9.56 21.90 0.88
N VAL A 486 -9.37 22.41 2.09
CA VAL A 486 -10.46 22.93 2.95
C VAL A 486 -11.18 24.13 2.33
N PRO A 487 -10.53 25.12 1.71
CA PRO A 487 -11.23 26.18 0.98
C PRO A 487 -11.97 25.69 -0.27
N GLY A 488 -11.54 24.62 -0.93
CA GLY A 488 -12.25 23.98 -2.05
C GLY A 488 -13.59 23.36 -1.65
N ILE A 489 -13.79 23.05 -0.37
CA ILE A 489 -15.06 22.57 0.18
C ILE A 489 -16.09 23.71 0.27
N LEU A 490 -15.70 24.95 0.27
CA LEU A 490 -16.59 26.11 0.11
C LEU A 490 -17.28 26.16 -1.25
N ILE A 491 -16.80 25.42 -2.24
CA ILE A 491 -17.49 25.16 -3.52
C ILE A 491 -18.76 24.31 -3.35
N PHE A 492 -19.03 23.78 -2.16
CA PHE A 492 -20.33 23.24 -1.75
C PHE A 492 -21.51 24.20 -1.99
N ARG A 493 -21.26 25.46 -2.31
CA ARG A 493 -22.27 26.45 -2.62
C ARG A 493 -22.79 26.39 -4.05
N SER A 494 -22.12 25.76 -4.97
CA SER A 494 -22.63 25.59 -6.31
C SER A 494 -23.27 24.21 -6.46
N SER A 495 -24.58 24.19 -6.32
CA SER A 495 -25.51 23.24 -6.96
C SER A 495 -24.84 22.12 -7.80
N ALA A 496 -25.06 20.88 -7.37
CA ALA A 496 -25.23 19.73 -8.24
C ALA A 496 -24.01 19.05 -8.86
N THR A 497 -22.78 19.33 -8.53
CA THR A 497 -21.65 18.48 -8.95
C THR A 497 -21.27 17.50 -7.85
N LEU A 498 -21.32 16.19 -8.18
CA LEU A 498 -20.88 15.10 -7.32
C LEU A 498 -19.34 15.13 -7.24
N TYR A 499 -18.80 15.70 -6.15
CA TYR A 499 -17.39 15.60 -5.82
C TYR A 499 -17.12 14.31 -5.03
N PHE A 500 -15.89 13.82 -5.10
CA PHE A 500 -15.43 12.66 -4.35
C PHE A 500 -15.81 12.74 -2.86
N ALA A 501 -15.61 13.89 -2.22
CA ALA A 501 -15.89 14.10 -0.80
C ALA A 501 -17.38 13.98 -0.43
N ASN A 502 -18.29 14.30 -1.34
CA ASN A 502 -19.73 14.26 -1.07
C ASN A 502 -20.46 13.07 -1.71
N ALA A 503 -19.80 12.37 -2.65
CA ALA A 503 -20.40 11.21 -3.34
C ALA A 503 -20.89 10.14 -2.37
N GLU A 504 -20.12 9.84 -1.32
CA GLU A 504 -20.49 8.86 -0.31
C GLU A 504 -21.65 9.36 0.59
N MET A 505 -21.68 10.65 0.88
CA MET A 505 -22.75 11.28 1.64
C MET A 505 -24.06 11.29 0.84
N TYR A 506 -24.00 11.62 -0.45
CA TYR A 506 -25.16 11.53 -1.35
C TYR A 506 -25.64 10.08 -1.50
N GLN A 507 -24.74 9.13 -1.64
CA GLN A 507 -25.06 7.72 -1.72
C GLN A 507 -25.75 7.22 -0.44
N LYS A 508 -25.28 7.64 0.74
CA LYS A 508 -25.91 7.33 2.04
C LYS A 508 -27.28 8.02 2.19
N ALA A 509 -27.40 9.29 1.76
CA ALA A 509 -28.64 10.03 1.83
C ALA A 509 -29.71 9.46 0.87
N LEU A 510 -29.32 9.11 -0.34
CA LEU A 510 -30.18 8.43 -1.32
C LEU A 510 -30.62 7.05 -0.80
N GLY A 511 -29.70 6.27 -0.26
CA GLY A 511 -30.00 4.97 0.35
C GLY A 511 -30.97 5.07 1.52
N LYS A 512 -30.84 6.11 2.36
CA LYS A 512 -31.75 6.37 3.49
C LYS A 512 -33.15 6.82 3.04
N LYS A 513 -33.25 7.68 2.00
CA LYS A 513 -34.52 8.16 1.46
C LYS A 513 -35.25 7.14 0.60
N SER A 514 -34.52 6.35 -0.21
CA SER A 514 -35.11 5.34 -1.09
C SER A 514 -35.39 4.00 -0.39
N GLY A 515 -34.87 3.78 0.81
CA GLY A 515 -34.90 2.47 1.47
C GLY A 515 -34.06 1.40 0.76
N ILE A 516 -33.32 1.77 -0.28
CA ILE A 516 -32.55 0.87 -1.13
C ILE A 516 -31.09 0.82 -0.65
N ASP A 517 -30.67 -0.32 -0.16
CA ASP A 517 -29.23 -0.55 0.17
C ASP A 517 -28.45 -0.89 -1.10
N ILE A 518 -27.89 0.16 -1.72
CA ILE A 518 -27.11 0.05 -2.97
C ILE A 518 -25.96 -0.96 -2.82
N THR A 519 -25.38 -1.09 -1.64
CA THR A 519 -24.31 -2.05 -1.40
C THR A 519 -24.79 -3.51 -1.44
N LYS A 520 -26.03 -3.77 -0.99
CA LYS A 520 -26.66 -5.08 -1.14
C LYS A 520 -26.95 -5.40 -2.61
N ILE A 521 -27.45 -4.42 -3.37
CA ILE A 521 -27.72 -4.60 -4.80
C ILE A 521 -26.43 -4.85 -5.57
N LEU A 522 -25.37 -4.06 -5.33
CA LEU A 522 -24.07 -4.27 -5.99
C LEU A 522 -23.45 -5.62 -5.62
N SER A 523 -23.57 -6.05 -4.37
CA SER A 523 -23.08 -7.36 -3.93
C SER A 523 -23.89 -8.51 -4.54
N ALA A 524 -25.20 -8.33 -4.65
CA ALA A 524 -26.09 -9.29 -5.33
C ALA A 524 -25.80 -9.36 -6.83
N LYS A 525 -25.59 -8.20 -7.49
CA LYS A 525 -25.22 -8.13 -8.92
C LYS A 525 -23.89 -8.83 -9.17
N LYS A 526 -22.84 -8.56 -8.36
CA LYS A 526 -21.55 -9.25 -8.46
C LYS A 526 -21.67 -10.76 -8.23
N LYS A 527 -22.51 -11.21 -7.27
CA LYS A 527 -22.77 -12.64 -7.06
C LYS A 527 -23.48 -13.26 -8.27
N LEU A 528 -24.38 -12.52 -8.90
CA LEU A 528 -25.10 -12.97 -10.10
C LEU A 528 -24.14 -13.06 -11.30
N GLU A 529 -23.30 -12.06 -11.50
CA GLU A 529 -22.27 -12.06 -12.55
C GLU A 529 -21.25 -13.18 -12.36
N ALA A 530 -20.80 -13.41 -11.12
CA ALA A 530 -19.92 -14.54 -10.81
C ALA A 530 -20.59 -15.90 -11.05
N LYS A 531 -21.90 -16.04 -10.74
CA LYS A 531 -22.68 -17.23 -11.09
C LYS A 531 -22.82 -17.40 -12.61
N ARG A 532 -23.07 -16.30 -13.34
CA ARG A 532 -23.16 -16.30 -14.79
C ARG A 532 -21.84 -16.70 -15.44
N GLN A 533 -20.72 -16.13 -15.01
CA GLN A 533 -19.38 -16.51 -15.49
C GLN A 533 -19.02 -17.97 -15.17
N ARG A 534 -19.40 -18.46 -13.97
CA ARG A 534 -19.23 -19.89 -13.63
C ARG A 534 -20.09 -20.81 -14.52
N HIS A 535 -21.30 -20.36 -14.85
CA HIS A 535 -22.19 -21.10 -15.76
C HIS A 535 -21.64 -21.08 -17.18
N GLU A 536 -21.20 -19.93 -17.68
CA GLU A 536 -20.58 -19.78 -19.00
C GLU A 536 -19.30 -20.61 -19.14
N LYS A 537 -18.46 -20.65 -18.10
CA LYS A 537 -17.27 -21.53 -18.07
C LYS A 537 -17.65 -23.02 -18.03
N LYS A 538 -18.76 -23.38 -17.38
CA LYS A 538 -19.24 -24.78 -17.37
C LYS A 538 -19.82 -25.15 -18.76
N VAL A 539 -20.57 -24.24 -19.37
CA VAL A 539 -21.14 -24.42 -20.74
C VAL A 539 -20.00 -24.49 -21.75
N ALA A 540 -19.02 -23.59 -21.68
CA ALA A 540 -17.85 -23.62 -22.55
C ALA A 540 -17.00 -24.89 -22.38
N LYS A 541 -16.87 -25.39 -21.13
CA LYS A 541 -16.21 -26.69 -20.89
C LYS A 541 -17.02 -27.87 -21.43
N LYS A 542 -18.35 -27.84 -21.33
CA LYS A 542 -19.21 -28.84 -21.94
C LYS A 542 -19.16 -28.82 -23.46
N ALA A 543 -19.28 -27.61 -24.05
CA ALA A 543 -19.15 -27.39 -25.48
C ALA A 543 -17.77 -27.85 -26.02
N LYS A 544 -16.69 -27.54 -25.28
CA LYS A 544 -15.33 -27.99 -25.66
C LYS A 544 -15.15 -29.52 -25.53
N LYS A 545 -15.89 -30.16 -24.63
CA LYS A 545 -15.91 -31.60 -24.47
C LYS A 545 -16.76 -32.29 -25.55
N GLU A 546 -17.86 -31.63 -25.97
CA GLU A 546 -18.70 -32.08 -27.09
C GLU A 546 -18.03 -31.83 -28.43
N LEU A 547 -17.36 -30.70 -28.63
CA LEU A 547 -16.51 -30.44 -29.80
C LEU A 547 -15.42 -31.51 -29.95
N LYS A 548 -14.67 -31.81 -28.86
CA LYS A 548 -13.69 -32.92 -28.89
C LYS A 548 -14.34 -34.29 -29.18
N ARG A 549 -15.55 -34.51 -28.70
CA ARG A 549 -16.28 -35.77 -28.96
C ARG A 549 -16.81 -35.83 -30.40
N ASN A 550 -17.19 -34.66 -30.94
CA ASN A 550 -17.62 -34.52 -32.34
C ASN A 550 -16.45 -34.49 -33.32
N GLU A 551 -15.31 -33.91 -32.97
CA GLU A 551 -14.09 -33.99 -33.75
C GLU A 551 -13.59 -35.42 -33.92
N VAL A 552 -13.66 -36.24 -32.87
CA VAL A 552 -13.34 -37.69 -32.93
C VAL A 552 -14.33 -38.47 -33.82
N ASN A 553 -15.60 -38.03 -33.92
CA ASN A 553 -16.60 -38.67 -34.78
C ASN A 553 -16.62 -38.10 -36.23
N GLN A 554 -16.22 -36.85 -36.45
CA GLN A 554 -16.15 -36.23 -37.80
C GLN A 554 -14.87 -36.57 -38.56
N VAL A 555 -13.77 -36.87 -37.88
CA VAL A 555 -12.52 -37.34 -38.52
C VAL A 555 -12.74 -38.66 -39.29
N ARG A 556 -13.86 -39.35 -39.05
CA ARG A 556 -14.23 -40.57 -39.78
C ARG A 556 -15.03 -40.35 -41.06
N ARG A 557 -15.50 -39.13 -41.43
CA ARG A 557 -16.45 -39.01 -42.58
C ARG A 557 -16.15 -38.00 -43.70
N GLN A 558 -15.16 -37.08 -43.64
CA GLN A 558 -14.67 -36.38 -44.85
C GLN A 558 -13.47 -35.45 -44.58
N PRO A 559 -12.23 -35.89 -44.76
CA PRO A 559 -11.04 -35.03 -44.58
C PRO A 559 -10.70 -34.15 -45.78
N GLY A 560 -11.31 -34.37 -46.96
CA GLY A 560 -10.83 -33.76 -48.19
C GLY A 560 -11.34 -32.34 -48.45
N VAL A 561 -12.60 -32.02 -48.18
CA VAL A 561 -13.22 -30.78 -48.61
C VAL A 561 -12.76 -29.56 -47.77
N VAL A 562 -12.66 -29.70 -46.48
CA VAL A 562 -12.23 -28.60 -45.56
C VAL A 562 -10.77 -28.25 -45.81
N LYS A 563 -9.93 -29.27 -46.02
CA LYS A 563 -8.49 -29.10 -46.35
C LYS A 563 -8.28 -28.38 -47.70
N ASN A 564 -9.10 -28.68 -48.68
CA ASN A 564 -9.05 -28.02 -50.00
C ASN A 564 -9.54 -26.58 -49.94
N LEU A 565 -10.56 -26.25 -49.10
CA LEU A 565 -11.01 -24.88 -48.88
C LEU A 565 -9.98 -24.06 -48.10
N GLU A 566 -9.23 -24.69 -47.18
CA GLU A 566 -8.16 -24.06 -46.40
C GLU A 566 -6.93 -23.78 -47.32
N ALA A 567 -6.56 -24.72 -48.13
CA ALA A 567 -5.48 -24.56 -49.14
C ALA A 567 -5.84 -23.55 -50.25
N GLY A 568 -7.13 -23.36 -50.55
CA GLY A 568 -7.64 -22.36 -51.49
C GLY A 568 -7.80 -20.95 -50.91
N GLY A 569 -7.47 -20.70 -49.63
CA GLY A 569 -7.60 -19.37 -49.01
C GLY A 569 -9.04 -18.90 -48.80
N PHE A 570 -10.00 -19.82 -48.70
CA PHE A 570 -11.41 -19.50 -48.56
C PHE A 570 -11.77 -18.88 -47.21
N PHE A 571 -10.98 -19.18 -46.16
CA PHE A 571 -11.22 -18.65 -44.82
C PHE A 571 -10.46 -17.34 -44.60
N ASN A 572 -11.17 -16.32 -44.12
CA ASN A 572 -10.64 -14.99 -43.76
C ASN A 572 -11.27 -14.54 -42.44
N GLU A 573 -10.98 -13.30 -42.01
CA GLU A 573 -11.51 -12.74 -40.75
C GLU A 573 -13.05 -12.69 -40.70
N LYS A 574 -13.72 -12.61 -41.85
CA LYS A 574 -15.19 -12.58 -41.96
C LYS A 574 -15.82 -13.95 -42.18
N VAL A 575 -15.10 -14.88 -42.80
CA VAL A 575 -15.59 -16.24 -43.09
C VAL A 575 -14.68 -17.24 -42.39
N THR A 576 -15.11 -17.66 -41.22
CA THR A 576 -14.38 -18.62 -40.40
C THR A 576 -14.89 -20.05 -40.59
N LYS A 577 -14.16 -21.06 -40.13
CA LYS A 577 -14.60 -22.46 -40.16
C LYS A 577 -15.92 -22.73 -39.42
N SER A 578 -16.32 -21.82 -38.52
CA SER A 578 -17.62 -21.85 -37.83
C SER A 578 -18.80 -21.51 -38.71
N CYS A 579 -18.57 -20.95 -39.93
CA CYS A 579 -19.59 -20.67 -40.92
C CYS A 579 -19.92 -21.87 -41.82
N LEU A 580 -19.25 -23.02 -41.60
CA LEU A 580 -19.56 -24.27 -42.33
C LEU A 580 -20.60 -25.08 -41.55
N PHE A 581 -21.76 -25.26 -42.16
CA PHE A 581 -22.87 -26.01 -41.58
C PHE A 581 -23.07 -27.34 -42.32
N SER A 582 -23.44 -28.37 -41.57
CA SER A 582 -23.69 -29.71 -42.13
C SER A 582 -25.01 -29.80 -42.92
N THR A 583 -25.95 -28.92 -42.63
CA THR A 583 -27.24 -28.80 -43.32
C THR A 583 -27.63 -27.35 -43.54
N ILE A 584 -28.45 -27.10 -44.58
CA ILE A 584 -29.02 -25.79 -44.87
C ILE A 584 -29.89 -25.31 -43.69
N HIS A 585 -30.53 -26.21 -42.98
CA HIS A 585 -31.36 -25.92 -41.81
C HIS A 585 -30.55 -25.32 -40.67
N ASP A 586 -29.37 -25.87 -40.38
CA ASP A 586 -28.48 -25.38 -39.30
C ASP A 586 -27.93 -23.97 -39.68
N ALA A 587 -27.62 -23.73 -40.94
CA ALA A 587 -27.22 -22.42 -41.44
C ALA A 587 -28.32 -21.37 -41.27
N VAL A 588 -29.55 -21.70 -41.58
CA VAL A 588 -30.72 -20.82 -41.44
C VAL A 588 -30.99 -20.51 -39.97
N LEU A 589 -30.92 -21.50 -39.07
CA LEU A 589 -31.11 -21.30 -37.64
C LEU A 589 -30.02 -20.41 -37.05
N HIS A 590 -28.78 -20.57 -37.50
CA HIS A 590 -27.67 -19.70 -37.06
C HIS A 590 -27.88 -18.25 -37.51
N CYS A 591 -28.27 -18.03 -38.75
CA CYS A 591 -28.57 -16.69 -39.25
C CYS A 591 -29.77 -16.05 -38.54
N GLN A 592 -30.85 -16.81 -38.30
CA GLN A 592 -32.01 -16.31 -37.54
C GLN A 592 -31.65 -15.96 -36.08
N SER A 593 -30.77 -16.73 -35.44
CA SER A 593 -30.30 -16.43 -34.08
C SER A 593 -29.42 -15.18 -34.03
N ALA A 594 -28.65 -14.90 -35.08
CA ALA A 594 -27.83 -13.70 -35.20
C ALA A 594 -28.69 -12.46 -35.40
N ILE A 595 -29.67 -12.50 -36.33
CA ILE A 595 -30.63 -11.39 -36.58
C ILE A 595 -31.46 -11.08 -35.33
N SER A 596 -31.86 -12.13 -34.57
CA SER A 596 -32.61 -11.93 -33.32
C SER A 596 -31.75 -11.32 -32.18
N ARG A 597 -30.43 -11.44 -32.23
CA ARG A 597 -29.52 -10.76 -31.32
C ARG A 597 -29.34 -9.31 -31.67
N GLU A 598 -29.12 -8.97 -32.95
CA GLU A 598 -29.02 -7.58 -33.42
C GLU A 598 -30.30 -6.81 -33.10
N GLN A 599 -31.47 -7.37 -33.38
CA GLN A 599 -32.76 -6.73 -33.07
C GLN A 599 -33.02 -6.55 -31.58
N ARG A 600 -32.40 -7.36 -30.69
CA ARG A 600 -32.47 -7.17 -29.23
C ARG A 600 -31.52 -6.09 -28.75
N GLU A 601 -30.36 -5.94 -29.36
CA GLU A 601 -29.39 -4.89 -29.04
C GLU A 601 -29.93 -3.53 -29.50
N ASP A 602 -30.50 -3.41 -30.71
CA ASP A 602 -31.14 -2.20 -31.22
C ASP A 602 -32.35 -1.76 -30.36
N ASN A 603 -33.19 -2.70 -29.92
CA ASN A 603 -34.31 -2.41 -29.02
C ASN A 603 -33.88 -2.02 -27.60
N GLN A 604 -32.72 -2.47 -27.13
CA GLN A 604 -32.14 -2.02 -25.84
C GLN A 604 -31.56 -0.60 -25.96
N GLU A 605 -30.91 -0.25 -27.05
CA GLU A 605 -30.43 1.12 -27.29
C GLU A 605 -31.58 2.11 -27.43
N ILE A 606 -32.65 1.76 -28.13
CA ILE A 606 -33.86 2.61 -28.31
C ILE A 606 -34.56 2.81 -26.94
N ASN A 607 -34.68 1.80 -26.11
CA ASN A 607 -35.24 1.93 -24.76
C ASN A 607 -34.37 2.75 -23.82
N CYS A 608 -33.02 2.64 -23.91
CA CYS A 608 -32.12 3.51 -23.17
C CYS A 608 -32.25 4.99 -23.60
N ALA A 609 -32.37 5.26 -24.91
CA ALA A 609 -32.52 6.62 -25.41
C ALA A 609 -33.88 7.26 -25.04
N HIS A 610 -34.94 6.47 -24.93
CA HIS A 610 -36.25 6.94 -24.48
C HIS A 610 -36.29 7.22 -22.96
N THR A 611 -35.57 6.45 -22.15
CA THR A 611 -35.51 6.65 -20.70
C THR A 611 -34.64 7.86 -20.33
N MET A 612 -33.64 8.24 -21.15
CA MET A 612 -32.84 9.46 -20.96
C MET A 612 -33.55 10.77 -21.39
N ARG A 613 -34.67 10.71 -22.07
CA ARG A 613 -35.48 11.90 -22.42
C ARG A 613 -36.56 12.22 -21.39
N LEU A 614 -36.75 11.41 -20.37
CA LEU A 614 -37.78 11.58 -19.34
C LEU A 614 -37.21 11.81 -17.92
N VAL A 615 -35.90 12.05 -17.78
CA VAL A 615 -35.22 12.53 -16.58
C VAL A 615 -34.47 13.82 -16.96
#